data_9d032f69e061c3fadba1359197a16c67
#
_entry.id   9d032f69e061c3fadba1359197a16c67
#
_cell.length_a   1.000
_cell.length_b   1.000
_cell.length_c   1.000
_cell.angle_alpha   90.00
_cell.angle_beta   90.00
_cell.angle_gamma   90.00
#
_symmetry.space_group_name_H-M   'P 1'
#
loop_
_entity.id
_entity.type
_entity.pdbx_description
1 polymer ?
#
loop_
_entity_poly.entity_id
_entity_poly.type
_entity_poly.pdbx_seq_one_letter_code
_entity_poly.pdbx_strand_id
1 'polypeptide(L)' 'MSASEEMMREQLDRMIARTELRVEQWSIHASALAPHGDEAKRAHSELALVLIGLAKLKTYRNEFSESQPRRRAES' A
#
# COMPACT_ATOMS: atom_id res chain seq x y z
N MET A 1 -11.11 -23.37 2.39
CA MET A 1 -10.16 -22.30 2.57
C MET A 1 -8.90 -22.76 3.25
N SER A 2 -7.81 -22.48 2.70
CA SER A 2 -6.56 -22.98 3.25
C SER A 2 -5.93 -21.96 4.18
N ALA A 3 -5.13 -22.46 5.10
CA ALA A 3 -4.36 -21.60 5.99
C ALA A 3 -3.40 -20.75 5.20
N SER A 4 -2.90 -21.23 4.06
CA SER A 4 -1.99 -20.47 3.23
C SER A 4 -2.65 -19.24 2.65
N GLU A 5 -3.91 -19.33 2.28
CA GLU A 5 -4.64 -18.17 1.75
C GLU A 5 -4.84 -17.12 2.82
N GLU A 6 -5.15 -17.57 4.03
CA GLU A 6 -5.31 -16.63 5.13
C GLU A 6 -4.00 -15.96 5.49
N MET A 7 -2.91 -16.73 5.45
CA MET A 7 -1.59 -16.18 5.73
C MET A 7 -1.21 -15.14 4.69
N MET A 8 -1.51 -15.38 3.43
CA MET A 8 -1.21 -14.44 2.37
C MET A 8 -2.01 -13.15 2.55
N ARG A 9 -3.26 -13.29 2.92
CA ARG A 9 -4.10 -12.12 3.15
C ARG A 9 -3.56 -11.30 4.31
N GLU A 10 -3.17 -11.97 5.38
CA GLU A 10 -2.61 -11.27 6.53
C GLU A 10 -1.32 -10.57 6.18
N GLN A 11 -0.47 -11.20 5.38
CA GLN A 11 0.76 -10.59 4.94
C GLN A 11 0.49 -9.35 4.09
N LEU A 12 -0.48 -9.44 3.19
CA LEU A 12 -0.86 -8.29 2.37
C LEU A 12 -1.37 -7.16 3.23
N ASP A 13 -2.20 -7.47 4.21
CA ASP A 13 -2.73 -6.46 5.13
C ASP A 13 -1.62 -5.78 5.90
N ARG A 14 -0.64 -6.54 6.35
CA ARG A 14 0.51 -5.97 7.06
C ARG A 14 1.36 -5.10 6.15
N MET A 15 1.56 -5.53 4.91
CA MET A 15 2.33 -4.76 3.95
C MET A 15 1.63 -3.46 3.63
N ILE A 16 0.33 -3.49 3.48
CA ILE A 16 -0.45 -2.29 3.22
C ILE A 16 -0.35 -1.34 4.42
N ALA A 17 -0.53 -1.84 5.63
CA ALA A 17 -0.47 -1.01 6.82
C ALA A 17 0.92 -0.38 6.98
N ARG A 18 1.96 -1.16 6.73
CA ARG A 18 3.33 -0.65 6.83
C ARG A 18 3.60 0.41 5.76
N THR A 19 3.10 0.20 4.56
CA THR A 19 3.28 1.14 3.47
C THR A 19 2.49 2.41 3.74
N GLU A 20 1.31 2.30 4.31
CA GLU A 20 0.53 3.48 4.70
C GLU A 20 1.27 4.30 5.74
N LEU A 21 1.91 3.65 6.68
CA LEU A 21 2.72 4.35 7.67
C LEU A 21 3.90 5.06 6.98
N ARG A 22 4.52 4.42 6.02
CA ARG A 22 5.61 5.05 5.26
C ARG A 22 5.14 6.25 4.48
N VAL A 23 3.95 6.18 3.90
CA VAL A 23 3.37 7.32 3.20
C VAL A 23 3.21 8.49 4.18
N GLU A 24 2.71 8.21 5.36
CA GLU A 24 2.53 9.23 6.37
C GLU A 24 3.86 9.86 6.76
N GLN A 25 4.86 9.05 7.01
CA GLN A 25 6.18 9.52 7.40
C GLN A 25 6.83 10.34 6.28
N TRP A 26 6.74 9.87 5.05
CA TRP A 26 7.30 10.60 3.91
C TRP A 26 6.56 11.90 3.65
N SER A 27 5.26 11.91 3.88
CA SER A 27 4.45 13.10 3.72
C SER A 27 4.88 14.18 4.71
N ILE A 28 5.10 13.78 5.97
CA ILE A 28 5.57 14.70 6.99
C ILE A 28 6.96 15.21 6.64
N HIS A 29 7.83 14.31 6.22
CA HIS A 29 9.20 14.67 5.86
C HIS A 29 9.22 15.65 4.70
N ALA A 30 8.45 15.36 3.66
CA ALA A 30 8.38 16.25 2.49
C ALA A 30 7.83 17.61 2.85
N SER A 31 6.88 17.67 3.76
CA SER A 31 6.31 18.94 4.20
C SER A 31 7.29 19.77 5.01
N ALA A 32 8.20 19.11 5.71
CA ALA A 32 9.19 19.80 6.53
C ALA A 32 10.35 20.36 5.73
N LEU A 33 10.54 19.90 4.49
CA LEU A 33 11.63 20.39 3.66
C LEU A 33 11.26 21.71 3.01
N ALA A 34 12.27 22.46 2.64
CA ALA A 34 12.04 23.73 1.97
C ALA A 34 11.31 23.47 0.66
N PRO A 35 10.41 24.35 0.25
CA PRO A 35 9.64 24.12 -0.97
C PRO A 35 10.49 24.09 -2.24
N HIS A 36 11.67 24.68 -2.18
CA HIS A 36 12.55 24.68 -3.33
C HIS A 36 13.84 23.99 -2.94
N GLY A 37 14.24 23.03 -3.65
CA GLY A 37 15.48 22.36 -3.36
C GLY A 37 15.44 20.94 -3.86
N ASP A 38 16.60 20.38 -4.06
CA ASP A 38 16.74 19.04 -4.60
C ASP A 38 16.23 18.00 -3.61
N GLU A 39 16.40 18.26 -2.32
CA GLU A 39 15.93 17.33 -1.31
C GLU A 39 14.41 17.26 -1.29
N ALA A 40 13.75 18.41 -1.45
CA ALA A 40 12.29 18.43 -1.49
C ALA A 40 11.78 17.69 -2.71
N LYS A 41 12.40 17.89 -3.85
CA LYS A 41 12.03 17.20 -5.08
C LYS A 41 12.21 15.68 -4.93
N ARG A 42 13.31 15.29 -4.33
CA ARG A 42 13.59 13.88 -4.12
C ARG A 42 12.59 13.25 -3.15
N ALA A 43 12.25 13.98 -2.09
CA ALA A 43 11.27 13.49 -1.13
C ALA A 43 9.90 13.31 -1.77
N HIS A 44 9.50 14.25 -2.62
CA HIS A 44 8.22 14.14 -3.32
C HIS A 44 8.24 12.98 -4.32
N SER A 45 9.36 12.75 -4.99
CA SER A 45 9.49 11.63 -5.90
C SER A 45 9.39 10.30 -5.17
N GLU A 46 10.05 10.21 -4.03
CA GLU A 46 9.98 8.99 -3.21
C GLU A 46 8.56 8.75 -2.72
N LEU A 47 7.89 9.81 -2.29
CA LEU A 47 6.53 9.70 -1.83
C LEU A 47 5.63 9.20 -2.96
N ALA A 48 5.81 9.71 -4.16
CA ALA A 48 5.02 9.27 -5.31
C ALA A 48 5.24 7.79 -5.58
N LEU A 49 6.47 7.30 -5.49
CA LEU A 49 6.76 5.89 -5.69
C LEU A 49 6.10 5.02 -4.63
N VAL A 50 6.14 5.46 -3.38
CA VAL A 50 5.51 4.74 -2.30
C VAL A 50 3.99 4.69 -2.49
N LEU A 51 3.40 5.79 -2.95
CA LEU A 51 1.95 5.84 -3.20
C LEU A 51 1.57 4.90 -4.34
N ILE A 52 2.38 4.83 -5.37
CA ILE A 52 2.14 3.90 -6.48
C ILE A 52 2.20 2.47 -5.97
N GLY A 53 3.20 2.16 -5.15
CA GLY A 53 3.33 0.83 -4.56
C GLY A 53 2.15 0.48 -3.68
N LEU A 54 1.67 1.44 -2.91
CA LEU A 54 0.52 1.23 -2.04
C LEU A 54 -0.74 0.95 -2.89
N ALA A 55 -0.94 1.70 -3.96
CA ALA A 55 -2.08 1.49 -4.84
C ALA A 55 -2.05 0.09 -5.46
N LYS A 56 -0.87 -0.37 -5.85
CA LYS A 56 -0.71 -1.71 -6.41
C LYS A 56 -1.01 -2.79 -5.37
N LEU A 57 -0.56 -2.59 -4.15
CA LEU A 57 -0.84 -3.54 -3.08
C LEU A 57 -2.34 -3.63 -2.80
N LYS A 58 -3.01 -2.51 -2.77
CA LYS A 58 -4.45 -2.49 -2.52
C LYS A 58 -5.22 -3.15 -3.65
N THR A 59 -4.80 -2.91 -4.89
CA THR A 59 -5.41 -3.55 -6.05
C THR A 59 -5.22 -5.06 -5.99
N TYR A 60 -4.01 -5.48 -5.67
CA TYR A 60 -3.70 -6.90 -5.56
C TYR A 60 -4.53 -7.56 -4.47
N ARG A 61 -4.65 -6.90 -3.34
CA ARG A 61 -5.46 -7.43 -2.25
C ARG A 61 -6.93 -7.54 -2.63
N ASN A 62 -7.45 -6.55 -3.33
CA ASN A 62 -8.83 -6.60 -3.79
C ASN A 62 -9.05 -7.74 -4.77
N GLU A 63 -8.11 -7.92 -5.70
CA GLU A 63 -8.20 -9.02 -6.66
C GLU A 63 -8.13 -10.37 -5.95
N PHE A 64 -7.26 -10.45 -4.96
CA PHE A 64 -7.13 -11.68 -4.20
C PHE A 64 -8.43 -12.02 -3.47
N SER A 65 -9.05 -11.04 -2.88
CA SER A 65 -10.32 -11.22 -2.18
C SER A 65 -11.43 -11.59 -3.14
N GLU A 66 -11.45 -10.96 -4.31
CA GLU A 66 -12.50 -11.23 -5.29
C GLU A 66 -12.34 -12.57 -5.95
N SER A 67 -11.14 -13.07 -6.08
CA SER A 67 -10.92 -14.36 -6.71
C SER A 67 -11.25 -15.52 -5.79
N GLN A 68 -11.45 -15.28 -4.51
CA GLN A 68 -11.86 -16.33 -3.61
C GLN A 68 -13.31 -16.69 -3.84
N PRO A 69 -13.60 -17.93 -3.96
CA PRO A 69 -14.99 -18.34 -4.18
C PRO A 69 -15.79 -18.05 -2.97
N ARG A 70 -16.70 -17.44 -3.07
CA ARG A 70 -17.35 -17.18 -1.98
C ARG A 70 -18.56 -17.35 -2.21
N ARG A 71 -18.57 -17.61 -2.20
CA ARG A 71 -19.25 -17.57 -2.32
C ARG A 71 -20.16 -16.99 -2.43
N ARG A 72 -20.56 -16.55 -2.72
CA ARG A 72 -21.30 -15.94 -2.88
C ARG A 72 -21.96 -16.08 -3.51
N ALA A 73 -22.10 -16.64 -3.70
CA ALA A 73 -22.64 -16.80 -4.25
C ALA A 73 -23.47 -16.55 -4.48
N GLU A 74 -23.49 -16.40 -4.27
CA GLU A 74 -24.06 -16.21 -4.53
C GLU A 74 -24.70 -16.14 -4.81
N SER A 75 -24.73 -16.23 -4.63
CA SER A 75 -25.19 -16.15 -4.94
C SER A 75 -25.67 -16.02 -5.09
#